data_e532d0d57a84e7222ef9eb521f5a5765
#
_entry.id   e532d0d57a84e7222ef9eb521f5a5765
#
_cell.length_a   1.000
_cell.length_b   1.000
_cell.length_c   1.000
_cell.angle_alpha   90.00
_cell.angle_beta   90.00
_cell.angle_gamma   90.00
#
_symmetry.space_group_name_H-M   'P 1'
#
loop_
_entity.id
_entity.type
_entity.pdbx_description
1 polymer ?
#
loop_
_entity_poly.entity_id
_entity_poly.type
_entity_poly.pdbx_seq_one_letter_code
_entity_poly.pdbx_strand_id
1 'polypeptide(L)'
;QLQLLADEIKEFLIASIKKTGGHLGSNLGTIELTLAMHYVFDTPDDTFVWDVGHQAYTHKILTGRKDLMSTLRQKGGISGFTKRTESEHDAFGAGHSSTSVSAALGIAISNKLKQNIDTSIAVIGDGALTGGMAFEALNHAGDSDANLLIILNDNDMSISRPVGALSKYLTRLISGKIYSTMKSKSLEILESLPRIRKFAKRSEEHLKGMLLPGTLFEELGLDYFGPIDGHDIPLM
;
A
#
# COMPACT_ATOMS: atom_id res chain seq x y z
N GLN A 1 -0.78 -3.24 -22.41
CA GLN A 1 -1.74 -2.12 -22.47
C GLN A 1 -1.65 -1.27 -21.20
N LEU A 2 -1.68 -1.87 -19.99
CA LEU A 2 -1.59 -1.10 -18.73
C LEU A 2 -0.30 -0.28 -18.62
N GLN A 3 0.83 -0.81 -19.09
CA GLN A 3 2.09 -0.05 -19.09
C GLN A 3 2.03 1.20 -19.98
N LEU A 4 1.43 1.08 -21.16
CA LEU A 4 1.23 2.25 -22.04
C LEU A 4 0.33 3.29 -21.37
N LEU A 5 -0.73 2.85 -20.69
CA LEU A 5 -1.60 3.75 -19.94
C LEU A 5 -0.86 4.40 -18.76
N ALA A 6 0.04 3.68 -18.08
CA ALA A 6 0.89 4.25 -17.05
C ALA A 6 1.76 5.38 -17.59
N ASP A 7 2.38 5.18 -18.75
CA ASP A 7 3.22 6.19 -19.40
C ASP A 7 2.41 7.43 -19.80
N GLU A 8 1.22 7.25 -20.37
CA GLU A 8 0.30 8.36 -20.72
C GLU A 8 -0.14 9.14 -19.47
N ILE A 9 -0.51 8.45 -18.38
CA ILE A 9 -0.90 9.08 -17.11
C ILE A 9 0.29 9.86 -16.53
N LYS A 10 1.48 9.31 -16.60
CA LYS A 10 2.71 9.95 -16.11
C LYS A 10 2.96 11.28 -16.81
N GLU A 11 2.92 11.29 -18.14
CA GLU A 11 3.09 12.51 -18.92
C GLU A 11 2.00 13.54 -18.62
N PHE A 12 0.75 13.10 -18.54
CA PHE A 12 -0.38 13.94 -18.22
C PHE A 12 -0.28 14.56 -16.81
N LEU A 13 0.12 13.78 -15.80
CA LEU A 13 0.33 14.25 -14.42
C LEU A 13 1.46 15.28 -14.34
N ILE A 14 2.59 15.02 -14.99
CA ILE A 14 3.70 15.98 -15.03
C ILE A 14 3.24 17.32 -15.63
N ALA A 15 2.53 17.27 -16.76
CA ALA A 15 2.02 18.47 -17.44
C ALA A 15 0.98 19.22 -16.59
N SER A 16 0.09 18.51 -15.91
CA SER A 16 -0.97 19.09 -15.06
C SER A 16 -0.39 19.72 -13.80
N ILE A 17 0.43 18.98 -13.06
CA ILE A 17 1.01 19.43 -11.77
C ILE A 17 1.98 20.59 -11.98
N LYS A 18 2.69 20.64 -13.11
CA LYS A 18 3.53 21.79 -13.49
C LYS A 18 2.73 23.10 -13.55
N LYS A 19 1.45 23.03 -13.89
CA LYS A 19 0.56 24.20 -14.00
C LYS A 19 -0.13 24.55 -12.67
N THR A 20 -0.64 23.54 -11.98
CA THR A 20 -1.48 23.72 -10.78
C THR A 20 -0.70 23.65 -9.47
N GLY A 21 0.50 23.11 -9.50
CA GLY A 21 1.18 22.63 -8.29
C GLY A 21 0.57 21.33 -7.80
N GLY A 22 1.25 20.63 -6.89
CA GLY A 22 0.78 19.36 -6.31
C GLY A 22 1.91 18.46 -5.86
N HIS A 23 1.55 17.24 -5.48
CA HIS A 23 2.45 16.24 -4.90
C HIS A 23 3.01 15.32 -6.00
N LEU A 24 3.92 15.84 -6.86
CA LEU A 24 4.38 15.11 -8.04
C LEU A 24 5.06 13.77 -7.68
N GLY A 25 6.08 13.81 -6.81
CA GLY A 25 6.88 12.61 -6.47
C GLY A 25 6.01 11.46 -5.94
N SER A 26 5.13 11.76 -4.99
CA SER A 26 4.23 10.75 -4.39
C SER A 26 3.28 10.13 -5.43
N ASN A 27 2.84 10.91 -6.41
CA ASN A 27 1.94 10.40 -7.46
C ASN A 27 2.67 9.60 -8.52
N LEU A 28 3.89 9.98 -8.88
CA LEU A 28 4.70 9.18 -9.80
C LEU A 28 5.05 7.80 -9.24
N GLY A 29 5.20 7.68 -7.92
CA GLY A 29 5.46 6.42 -7.23
C GLY A 29 4.24 5.51 -7.06
N THR A 30 3.04 5.92 -7.50
CA THR A 30 1.80 5.14 -7.31
C THR A 30 0.99 4.94 -8.59
N ILE A 31 1.51 5.30 -9.76
CA ILE A 31 0.75 5.17 -11.01
C ILE A 31 0.45 3.71 -11.31
N GLU A 32 1.47 2.88 -11.38
CA GLU A 32 1.37 1.46 -11.71
C GLU A 32 0.58 0.71 -10.63
N LEU A 33 0.86 0.99 -9.36
CA LEU A 33 0.09 0.45 -8.23
C LEU A 33 -1.40 0.78 -8.35
N THR A 34 -1.74 2.04 -8.65
CA THR A 34 -3.14 2.45 -8.80
C THR A 34 -3.81 1.75 -9.97
N LEU A 35 -3.10 1.58 -11.09
CA LEU A 35 -3.61 0.82 -12.25
C LEU A 35 -3.84 -0.65 -11.91
N ALA A 36 -2.92 -1.29 -11.18
CA ALA A 36 -3.07 -2.67 -10.74
C ALA A 36 -4.29 -2.82 -9.81
N MET A 37 -4.46 -1.90 -8.85
CA MET A 37 -5.63 -1.89 -7.95
C MET A 37 -6.94 -1.76 -8.73
N HIS A 38 -7.04 -0.83 -9.68
CA HIS A 38 -8.23 -0.64 -10.52
C HIS A 38 -8.46 -1.77 -11.55
N TYR A 39 -7.45 -2.58 -11.82
CA TYR A 39 -7.58 -3.76 -12.67
C TYR A 39 -8.14 -4.96 -11.92
N VAL A 40 -7.83 -5.08 -10.64
CA VAL A 40 -8.17 -6.24 -9.79
C VAL A 40 -9.45 -6.01 -8.99
N PHE A 41 -9.66 -4.79 -8.50
CA PHE A 41 -10.75 -4.44 -7.60
C PHE A 41 -11.77 -3.52 -8.28
N ASP A 42 -13.03 -3.68 -7.93
CA ASP A 42 -14.17 -2.97 -8.53
C ASP A 42 -14.67 -1.85 -7.60
N THR A 43 -14.08 -0.66 -7.71
CA THR A 43 -14.50 0.50 -6.91
C THR A 43 -15.75 1.15 -7.55
N PRO A 44 -16.76 1.62 -6.78
CA PRO A 44 -16.73 1.93 -5.36
C PRO A 44 -17.10 0.78 -4.41
N ASP A 45 -17.48 -0.40 -4.91
CA ASP A 45 -17.86 -1.55 -4.08
C ASP A 45 -16.65 -1.99 -3.25
N ASP A 46 -15.53 -2.31 -3.89
CA ASP A 46 -14.24 -2.40 -3.20
C ASP A 46 -13.74 -0.99 -2.84
N THR A 47 -13.47 -0.75 -1.58
CA THR A 47 -13.17 0.60 -1.10
C THR A 47 -11.68 0.90 -1.00
N PHE A 48 -11.22 1.99 -1.61
CA PHE A 48 -9.84 2.46 -1.54
C PHE A 48 -9.70 3.61 -0.55
N VAL A 49 -8.89 3.40 0.49
CA VAL A 49 -8.58 4.41 1.50
C VAL A 49 -7.11 4.80 1.40
N TRP A 50 -6.87 6.00 0.88
CA TRP A 50 -5.53 6.55 0.70
C TRP A 50 -5.08 7.30 1.94
N ASP A 51 -3.96 6.91 2.54
CA ASP A 51 -3.39 7.65 3.67
C ASP A 51 -2.95 9.04 3.23
N VAL A 52 -3.35 10.08 3.95
CA VAL A 52 -3.26 11.47 3.54
C VAL A 52 -4.07 11.77 2.25
N GLY A 53 -4.00 10.91 1.24
CA GLY A 53 -4.68 11.05 -0.04
C GLY A 53 -3.96 11.94 -1.06
N HIS A 54 -2.74 12.37 -0.77
CA HIS A 54 -1.93 13.23 -1.65
C HIS A 54 -1.35 12.49 -2.85
N GLN A 55 -1.31 11.17 -2.84
CA GLN A 55 -0.82 10.27 -3.89
C GLN A 55 -1.94 9.70 -4.77
N ALA A 56 -3.17 10.18 -4.62
CA ALA A 56 -4.37 9.61 -5.26
C ALA A 56 -4.76 10.30 -6.60
N TYR A 57 -3.84 10.98 -7.29
CA TYR A 57 -4.22 11.71 -8.52
C TYR A 57 -4.52 10.75 -9.67
N THR A 58 -3.80 9.64 -9.79
CA THR A 58 -4.11 8.57 -10.76
C THR A 58 -5.50 8.00 -10.50
N HIS A 59 -5.86 7.74 -9.25
CA HIS A 59 -7.21 7.33 -8.86
C HIS A 59 -8.28 8.36 -9.30
N LYS A 60 -8.04 9.66 -9.11
CA LYS A 60 -8.95 10.71 -9.59
C LYS A 60 -9.10 10.69 -11.12
N ILE A 61 -8.02 10.48 -11.86
CA ILE A 61 -8.04 10.38 -13.33
C ILE A 61 -8.90 9.19 -13.76
N LEU A 62 -8.68 8.03 -13.19
CA LEU A 62 -9.38 6.78 -13.54
C LEU A 62 -10.87 6.80 -13.15
N THR A 63 -11.22 7.59 -12.13
CA THR A 63 -12.60 7.75 -11.65
C THR A 63 -13.31 8.99 -12.20
N GLY A 64 -12.99 9.37 -13.46
CA GLY A 64 -13.73 10.35 -14.25
C GLY A 64 -13.37 11.82 -14.01
N ARG A 65 -12.31 12.12 -13.23
CA ARG A 65 -11.90 13.50 -12.92
C ARG A 65 -10.72 14.01 -13.75
N LYS A 66 -10.36 13.32 -14.86
CA LYS A 66 -9.25 13.69 -15.75
C LYS A 66 -9.36 15.13 -16.24
N ASP A 67 -10.52 15.53 -16.75
CA ASP A 67 -10.73 16.87 -17.31
C ASP A 67 -10.70 17.98 -16.25
N LEU A 68 -10.98 17.62 -14.99
CA LEU A 68 -10.95 18.54 -13.86
C LEU A 68 -9.53 18.73 -13.28
N MET A 69 -8.54 17.97 -13.72
CA MET A 69 -7.16 18.06 -13.19
C MET A 69 -6.51 19.44 -13.40
N SER A 70 -7.00 20.23 -14.38
CA SER A 70 -6.57 21.63 -14.56
C SER A 70 -7.01 22.55 -13.41
N THR A 71 -7.98 22.12 -12.58
CA THR A 71 -8.51 22.86 -11.43
C THR A 71 -7.98 22.32 -10.09
N LEU A 72 -7.05 21.36 -10.13
CA LEU A 72 -6.49 20.70 -8.94
C LEU A 72 -5.94 21.75 -7.96
N ARG A 73 -6.37 21.69 -6.69
CA ARG A 73 -5.97 22.60 -5.59
C ARG A 73 -6.32 24.09 -5.83
N GLN A 74 -7.14 24.38 -6.81
CA GLN A 74 -7.63 25.73 -7.06
C GLN A 74 -8.94 25.99 -6.29
N LYS A 75 -9.25 27.26 -6.01
CA LYS A 75 -10.52 27.63 -5.38
C LYS A 75 -11.69 27.21 -6.28
N GLY A 76 -12.59 26.39 -5.73
CA GLY A 76 -13.74 25.86 -6.49
C GLY A 76 -13.40 24.67 -7.39
N GLY A 77 -12.14 24.25 -7.44
CA GLY A 77 -11.68 23.06 -8.16
C GLY A 77 -11.61 21.81 -7.30
N ILE A 78 -11.00 20.75 -7.85
CA ILE A 78 -10.85 19.49 -7.14
C ILE A 78 -9.75 19.57 -6.07
N SER A 79 -9.94 18.82 -4.99
CA SER A 79 -9.02 18.73 -3.86
C SER A 79 -7.70 18.04 -4.25
N GLY A 80 -6.61 18.44 -3.62
CA GLY A 80 -5.33 17.71 -3.68
C GLY A 80 -5.29 16.43 -2.85
N PHE A 81 -6.40 16.04 -2.24
CA PHE A 81 -6.60 14.84 -1.44
C PHE A 81 -7.90 14.16 -1.87
N THR A 82 -8.10 12.91 -1.44
CA THR A 82 -9.41 12.25 -1.61
C THR A 82 -10.49 12.99 -0.83
N LYS A 83 -11.69 13.09 -1.40
CA LYS A 83 -12.79 13.85 -0.80
C LYS A 83 -14.14 13.24 -1.18
N ARG A 84 -14.87 12.71 -0.21
CA ARG A 84 -16.16 12.02 -0.39
C ARG A 84 -17.23 12.84 -1.14
N THR A 85 -17.15 14.16 -1.08
CA THR A 85 -18.10 15.04 -1.81
C THR A 85 -17.71 15.27 -3.27
N GLU A 86 -16.55 14.75 -3.73
CA GLU A 86 -16.13 14.85 -5.12
C GLU A 86 -16.48 13.60 -5.94
N SER A 87 -16.47 12.43 -5.31
CA SER A 87 -16.67 11.17 -6.00
C SER A 87 -17.12 10.08 -5.01
N GLU A 88 -17.98 9.19 -5.45
CA GLU A 88 -18.36 7.96 -4.72
C GLU A 88 -17.18 7.00 -4.54
N HIS A 89 -16.19 7.06 -5.44
CA HIS A 89 -14.97 6.27 -5.35
C HIS A 89 -14.00 6.76 -4.25
N ASP A 90 -14.20 7.95 -3.69
CA ASP A 90 -13.42 8.47 -2.57
C ASP A 90 -14.08 8.04 -1.25
N ALA A 91 -13.89 6.79 -0.84
CA ALA A 91 -14.55 6.18 0.33
C ALA A 91 -14.26 6.93 1.65
N PHE A 92 -13.11 7.59 1.76
CA PHE A 92 -12.68 8.34 2.94
C PHE A 92 -12.07 9.70 2.57
N GLY A 93 -12.50 10.75 3.26
CA GLY A 93 -11.89 12.07 3.14
C GLY A 93 -10.62 12.15 3.98
N ALA A 94 -9.51 12.53 3.35
CA ALA A 94 -8.21 12.50 3.97
C ALA A 94 -7.54 13.88 4.02
N GLY A 95 -6.26 13.93 4.32
CA GLY A 95 -5.44 15.12 4.54
C GLY A 95 -4.55 14.97 5.79
N HIS A 96 -4.90 14.05 6.68
CA HIS A 96 -4.13 13.69 7.88
C HIS A 96 -3.48 12.32 7.69
N SER A 97 -2.21 12.19 8.09
CA SER A 97 -1.46 10.93 8.02
C SER A 97 -1.92 9.90 9.07
N SER A 98 -1.59 8.64 8.82
CA SER A 98 -1.77 7.50 9.72
C SER A 98 -3.23 7.10 9.99
N THR A 99 -4.17 7.53 9.14
CA THR A 99 -5.62 7.32 9.34
C THR A 99 -6.19 6.19 8.48
N SER A 100 -5.51 5.83 7.39
CA SER A 100 -6.06 4.93 6.36
C SER A 100 -6.40 3.54 6.88
N VAL A 101 -5.51 2.94 7.66
CA VAL A 101 -5.70 1.57 8.17
C VAL A 101 -6.90 1.50 9.11
N SER A 102 -7.05 2.47 10.05
CA SER A 102 -8.21 2.54 10.92
C SER A 102 -9.52 2.73 10.15
N ALA A 103 -9.51 3.61 9.14
CA ALA A 103 -10.71 3.90 8.35
C ALA A 103 -11.11 2.69 7.49
N ALA A 104 -10.15 2.06 6.78
CA ALA A 104 -10.40 0.88 5.99
C ALA A 104 -10.85 -0.31 6.85
N LEU A 105 -10.25 -0.51 8.03
CA LEU A 105 -10.66 -1.54 8.97
C LEU A 105 -12.11 -1.34 9.43
N GLY A 106 -12.49 -0.09 9.74
CA GLY A 106 -13.87 0.23 10.13
C GLY A 106 -14.87 -0.10 9.01
N ILE A 107 -14.52 0.18 7.75
CA ILE A 107 -15.34 -0.18 6.58
C ILE A 107 -15.40 -1.71 6.42
N ALA A 108 -14.26 -2.41 6.50
CA ALA A 108 -14.19 -3.87 6.40
C ALA A 108 -15.03 -4.57 7.48
N ILE A 109 -14.97 -4.10 8.74
CA ILE A 109 -15.81 -4.60 9.82
C ILE A 109 -17.30 -4.35 9.53
N SER A 110 -17.64 -3.15 9.03
CA SER A 110 -19.02 -2.85 8.63
C SER A 110 -19.51 -3.77 7.52
N ASN A 111 -18.68 -4.03 6.50
CA ASN A 111 -18.99 -4.96 5.41
C ASN A 111 -19.22 -6.37 5.97
N LYS A 112 -18.34 -6.86 6.84
CA LYS A 112 -18.51 -8.17 7.50
C LYS A 112 -19.82 -8.27 8.26
N LEU A 113 -20.19 -7.25 9.04
CA LEU A 113 -21.45 -7.21 9.79
C LEU A 113 -22.68 -7.21 8.88
N LYS A 114 -22.57 -6.62 7.70
CA LYS A 114 -23.62 -6.62 6.66
C LYS A 114 -23.61 -7.84 5.76
N GLN A 115 -22.67 -8.78 5.98
CA GLN A 115 -22.43 -9.96 5.14
C GLN A 115 -22.06 -9.57 3.70
N ASN A 116 -21.44 -8.42 3.52
CA ASN A 116 -20.88 -7.96 2.26
C ASN A 116 -19.45 -8.50 2.11
N ILE A 117 -19.11 -8.97 0.90
CA ILE A 117 -17.82 -9.61 0.58
C ILE A 117 -16.79 -8.65 0.03
N ASP A 118 -17.15 -7.37 -0.18
CA ASP A 118 -16.27 -6.35 -0.75
C ASP A 118 -15.03 -6.15 0.09
N THR A 119 -13.93 -5.89 -0.59
CA THR A 119 -12.61 -5.70 0.02
C THR A 119 -12.40 -4.23 0.38
N SER A 120 -11.85 -4.00 1.56
CA SER A 120 -11.38 -2.65 1.93
C SER A 120 -9.86 -2.60 1.81
N ILE A 121 -9.35 -1.62 1.05
CA ILE A 121 -7.93 -1.49 0.76
C ILE A 121 -7.39 -0.19 1.37
N ALA A 122 -6.41 -0.29 2.25
CA ALA A 122 -5.67 0.85 2.80
C ALA A 122 -4.33 0.99 2.09
N VAL A 123 -4.05 2.16 1.50
CA VAL A 123 -2.74 2.49 0.93
C VAL A 123 -2.06 3.48 1.86
N ILE A 124 -0.96 3.04 2.50
CA ILE A 124 -0.23 3.83 3.48
C ILE A 124 1.25 3.95 3.10
N GLY A 125 1.81 5.14 3.20
CA GLY A 125 3.25 5.36 3.01
C GLY A 125 4.07 5.00 4.25
N ASP A 126 5.35 4.71 4.05
CA ASP A 126 6.34 4.41 5.09
C ASP A 126 6.37 5.46 6.20
N GLY A 127 6.37 6.74 5.83
CA GLY A 127 6.35 7.84 6.80
C GLY A 127 5.07 7.88 7.64
N ALA A 128 3.92 7.64 7.03
CA ALA A 128 2.62 7.61 7.72
C ALA A 128 2.48 6.39 8.64
N LEU A 129 3.11 5.25 8.27
CA LEU A 129 3.11 4.04 9.09
C LEU A 129 3.84 4.25 10.43
N THR A 130 4.73 5.23 10.54
CA THR A 130 5.43 5.53 11.81
C THR A 130 4.53 6.19 12.88
N GLY A 131 3.33 6.61 12.54
CA GLY A 131 2.39 7.22 13.46
C GLY A 131 1.73 6.20 14.40
N GLY A 132 1.54 6.57 15.68
CA GLY A 132 0.96 5.69 16.68
C GLY A 132 -0.41 5.14 16.29
N MET A 133 -1.24 5.96 15.67
CA MET A 133 -2.59 5.58 15.21
C MET A 133 -2.55 4.45 14.16
N ALA A 134 -1.55 4.45 13.27
CA ALA A 134 -1.36 3.35 12.32
C ALA A 134 -1.01 2.04 13.05
N PHE A 135 -0.20 2.11 14.10
CA PHE A 135 0.16 0.95 14.92
C PHE A 135 -1.04 0.37 15.68
N GLU A 136 -1.85 1.22 16.29
CA GLU A 136 -3.09 0.82 16.95
C GLU A 136 -4.03 0.12 15.96
N ALA A 137 -4.14 0.66 14.75
CA ALA A 137 -4.95 0.07 13.70
C ALA A 137 -4.42 -1.29 13.22
N LEU A 138 -3.11 -1.45 13.04
CA LEU A 138 -2.48 -2.73 12.68
C LEU A 138 -2.72 -3.79 13.76
N ASN A 139 -2.54 -3.42 15.02
CA ASN A 139 -2.80 -4.31 16.14
C ASN A 139 -4.28 -4.77 16.17
N HIS A 140 -5.23 -3.89 15.91
CA HIS A 140 -6.65 -4.24 15.83
C HIS A 140 -6.96 -5.06 14.56
N ALA A 141 -6.35 -4.71 13.43
CA ALA A 141 -6.56 -5.42 12.18
C ALA A 141 -6.12 -6.89 12.27
N GLY A 142 -4.98 -7.16 12.90
CA GLY A 142 -4.46 -8.51 13.06
C GLY A 142 -5.28 -9.42 13.98
N ASP A 143 -6.07 -8.84 14.90
CA ASP A 143 -7.03 -9.59 15.74
C ASP A 143 -8.43 -9.72 15.07
N SER A 144 -8.60 -9.10 13.91
CA SER A 144 -9.88 -9.11 13.19
C SER A 144 -9.84 -10.06 12.00
N ASP A 145 -10.97 -10.75 11.72
CA ASP A 145 -11.14 -11.51 10.48
C ASP A 145 -11.80 -10.65 9.39
N ALA A 146 -11.52 -9.36 9.34
CA ALA A 146 -12.09 -8.45 8.37
C ALA A 146 -11.40 -8.58 7.01
N ASN A 147 -12.15 -8.45 5.89
CA ASN A 147 -11.59 -8.47 4.55
C ASN A 147 -10.86 -7.15 4.26
N LEU A 148 -9.61 -7.04 4.72
CA LEU A 148 -8.78 -5.86 4.67
C LEU A 148 -7.44 -6.18 4.00
N LEU A 149 -7.11 -5.41 2.96
CA LEU A 149 -5.79 -5.39 2.35
C LEU A 149 -5.07 -4.10 2.73
N ILE A 150 -3.85 -4.23 3.27
CA ILE A 150 -3.01 -3.08 3.61
C ILE A 150 -1.82 -3.05 2.65
N ILE A 151 -1.71 -2.00 1.87
CA ILE A 151 -0.61 -1.78 0.93
C ILE A 151 0.34 -0.75 1.53
N LEU A 152 1.52 -1.21 1.97
CA LEU A 152 2.60 -0.34 2.38
C LEU A 152 3.40 0.09 1.16
N ASN A 153 3.24 1.34 0.76
CA ASN A 153 3.98 1.95 -0.35
C ASN A 153 5.20 2.70 0.19
N ASP A 154 6.37 2.20 -0.15
CA ASP A 154 7.66 2.82 0.19
C ASP A 154 8.42 3.14 -1.10
N ASN A 155 8.70 4.40 -1.33
CA ASN A 155 9.41 4.91 -2.49
C ASN A 155 10.70 5.69 -2.14
N ASP A 156 11.22 5.51 -0.92
CA ASP A 156 12.38 6.24 -0.38
C ASP A 156 12.22 7.78 -0.43
N MET A 157 11.02 8.29 -0.73
CA MET A 157 10.73 9.70 -0.93
C MET A 157 9.93 10.26 0.26
N SER A 158 10.62 10.70 1.31
CA SER A 158 10.00 11.45 2.41
C SER A 158 10.47 12.90 2.44
N ILE A 159 9.67 13.79 3.02
CA ILE A 159 9.98 15.23 3.18
C ILE A 159 11.24 15.43 4.03
N SER A 160 11.50 14.52 4.97
CA SER A 160 12.70 14.47 5.80
C SER A 160 13.18 13.03 5.94
N ARG A 161 14.44 12.84 6.32
CA ARG A 161 14.95 11.48 6.55
C ARG A 161 14.12 10.79 7.62
N PRO A 162 13.62 9.57 7.35
CA PRO A 162 12.85 8.81 8.32
C PRO A 162 13.64 8.61 9.62
N VAL A 163 12.98 8.80 10.75
CA VAL A 163 13.59 8.63 12.07
C VAL A 163 12.86 7.55 12.86
N GLY A 164 13.59 6.88 13.75
CA GLY A 164 13.03 5.89 14.64
C GLY A 164 13.35 4.44 14.28
N ALA A 165 13.00 3.52 15.17
CA ALA A 165 13.31 2.10 15.04
C ALA A 165 12.51 1.45 13.90
N LEU A 166 11.24 1.85 13.72
CA LEU A 166 10.37 1.34 12.67
C LEU A 166 10.91 1.68 11.28
N SER A 167 11.34 2.92 11.06
CA SER A 167 11.96 3.33 9.81
C SER A 167 13.20 2.48 9.48
N LYS A 168 14.06 2.23 10.47
CA LYS A 168 15.20 1.32 10.30
C LYS A 168 14.77 -0.11 10.00
N TYR A 169 13.67 -0.55 10.58
CA TYR A 169 13.10 -1.87 10.30
C TYR A 169 12.60 -1.94 8.85
N LEU A 170 11.80 -0.98 8.39
CA LEU A 170 11.31 -0.90 7.02
C LEU A 170 12.45 -0.82 6.00
N THR A 171 13.49 -0.02 6.25
CA THR A 171 14.68 0.02 5.39
C THR A 171 15.37 -1.34 5.30
N ARG A 172 15.38 -2.15 6.36
CA ARG A 172 15.91 -3.52 6.31
C ARG A 172 15.00 -4.46 5.51
N LEU A 173 13.68 -4.27 5.58
CA LEU A 173 12.70 -4.99 4.76
C LEU A 173 13.04 -4.85 3.27
N ILE A 174 13.25 -3.62 2.82
CA ILE A 174 13.47 -3.27 1.41
C ILE A 174 14.90 -3.60 0.96
N SER A 175 15.89 -3.32 1.80
CA SER A 175 17.30 -3.62 1.48
C SER A 175 17.64 -5.11 1.50
N GLY A 176 16.68 -5.96 1.80
CA GLY A 176 16.83 -7.42 1.91
C GLY A 176 17.09 -8.15 0.60
N LYS A 177 18.04 -7.69 -0.24
CA LYS A 177 18.71 -8.53 -1.27
C LYS A 177 19.22 -9.87 -0.69
N ILE A 178 19.33 -9.97 0.62
CA ILE A 178 19.69 -11.16 1.37
C ILE A 178 18.58 -12.22 1.29
N TYR A 179 17.31 -11.82 1.25
CA TYR A 179 16.17 -12.74 1.26
C TYR A 179 16.05 -13.59 -0.03
N SER A 180 16.17 -12.99 -1.20
CA SER A 180 16.08 -13.72 -2.47
C SER A 180 17.25 -14.69 -2.67
N THR A 181 18.45 -14.30 -2.22
CA THR A 181 19.67 -15.12 -2.34
C THR A 181 19.68 -16.26 -1.32
N MET A 182 19.14 -16.07 -0.12
CA MET A 182 19.05 -17.14 0.89
C MET A 182 17.91 -18.12 0.58
N LYS A 183 16.76 -17.66 0.06
CA LYS A 183 15.65 -18.53 -0.33
C LYS A 183 16.03 -19.48 -1.46
N SER A 184 16.76 -19.02 -2.47
CA SER A 184 17.23 -19.87 -3.56
C SER A 184 18.27 -20.90 -3.09
N LYS A 185 19.23 -20.50 -2.24
CA LYS A 185 20.25 -21.40 -1.71
C LYS A 185 19.73 -22.37 -0.66
N SER A 186 18.78 -21.98 0.19
CA SER A 186 18.19 -22.89 1.19
C SER A 186 17.29 -23.94 0.57
N LEU A 187 16.57 -23.62 -0.51
CA LEU A 187 15.76 -24.60 -1.25
C LEU A 187 16.65 -25.65 -1.95
N GLU A 188 17.76 -25.26 -2.57
CA GLU A 188 18.72 -26.20 -3.17
C GLU A 188 19.37 -27.13 -2.14
N ILE A 189 19.66 -26.65 -0.93
CA ILE A 189 20.25 -27.47 0.14
C ILE A 189 19.21 -28.39 0.80
N LEU A 190 17.94 -27.96 0.91
CA LEU A 190 16.86 -28.78 1.51
C LEU A 190 16.38 -29.91 0.59
N GLU A 191 16.50 -29.78 -0.72
CA GLU A 191 16.17 -30.86 -1.67
C GLU A 191 17.10 -32.07 -1.56
N SER A 192 18.30 -31.89 -1.03
CA SER A 192 19.30 -32.94 -0.92
C SER A 192 19.26 -33.82 0.35
N LEU A 193 18.41 -33.50 1.35
CA LEU A 193 18.41 -34.17 2.66
C LEU A 193 17.02 -34.48 3.25
N PRO A 194 16.36 -35.60 2.88
CA PRO A 194 14.98 -35.92 3.25
C PRO A 194 14.68 -36.09 4.75
N ARG A 195 15.67 -36.43 5.56
CA ARG A 195 15.47 -36.69 7.01
C ARG A 195 15.49 -35.42 7.88
N ILE A 196 16.03 -34.34 7.38
CA ILE A 196 16.11 -33.05 8.11
C ILE A 196 14.84 -32.21 7.93
N ARG A 197 14.00 -32.55 6.95
CA ARG A 197 12.78 -31.81 6.59
C ARG A 197 11.76 -31.65 7.73
N LYS A 198 11.64 -32.62 8.62
CA LYS A 198 10.71 -32.58 9.77
C LYS A 198 11.24 -31.75 10.94
N PHE A 199 12.56 -31.70 11.11
CA PHE A 199 13.23 -30.89 12.14
C PHE A 199 13.41 -29.45 11.66
N ALA A 200 13.74 -29.28 10.37
CA ALA A 200 13.87 -27.97 9.74
C ALA A 200 12.57 -27.17 9.76
N LYS A 201 11.41 -27.80 9.59
CA LYS A 201 10.12 -27.10 9.61
C LYS A 201 9.81 -26.42 10.96
N ARG A 202 10.21 -27.02 12.07
CA ARG A 202 10.03 -26.47 13.43
C ARG A 202 11.12 -25.47 13.81
N SER A 203 12.34 -25.66 13.31
CA SER A 203 13.43 -24.70 13.48
C SER A 203 13.35 -23.56 12.47
N GLU A 204 12.70 -23.79 11.31
CA GLU A 204 12.44 -22.78 10.29
C GLU A 204 11.44 -21.72 10.79
N GLU A 205 10.41 -22.11 11.53
CA GLU A 205 9.49 -21.17 12.19
C GLU A 205 10.18 -20.30 13.25
N HIS A 206 11.16 -20.86 13.99
CA HIS A 206 11.93 -20.10 14.99
C HIS A 206 13.06 -19.26 14.37
N LEU A 207 13.69 -19.73 13.28
CA LEU A 207 14.71 -18.98 12.55
C LEU A 207 14.08 -17.92 11.63
N LYS A 208 12.86 -18.13 11.13
CA LYS A 208 12.07 -17.10 10.41
C LYS A 208 11.80 -15.91 11.31
N GLY A 209 11.45 -16.11 12.57
CA GLY A 209 11.24 -15.04 13.54
C GLY A 209 12.47 -14.18 13.87
N MET A 210 13.69 -14.65 13.57
CA MET A 210 14.94 -13.91 13.86
C MET A 210 15.54 -13.16 12.69
N LEU A 211 15.19 -13.47 11.43
CA LEU A 211 15.94 -13.01 10.27
C LEU A 211 15.09 -12.51 9.08
N LEU A 212 13.75 -12.61 9.15
CA LEU A 212 12.89 -12.26 8.01
C LEU A 212 12.27 -10.87 8.13
N PRO A 213 12.30 -10.10 7.04
CA PRO A 213 11.47 -8.92 6.89
C PRO A 213 10.00 -9.36 6.93
N GLY A 214 9.11 -8.70 7.62
CA GLY A 214 7.70 -9.09 7.73
C GLY A 214 7.30 -9.59 9.11
N THR A 215 8.23 -10.11 9.91
CA THR A 215 7.93 -10.68 11.24
C THR A 215 7.11 -9.74 12.13
N LEU A 216 7.31 -8.43 12.05
CA LEU A 216 6.51 -7.49 12.85
C LEU A 216 5.01 -7.56 12.48
N PHE A 217 4.69 -7.66 11.19
CA PHE A 217 3.31 -7.73 10.73
C PHE A 217 2.71 -9.11 11.04
N GLU A 218 3.50 -10.17 10.87
CA GLU A 218 3.11 -11.54 11.20
C GLU A 218 2.90 -11.73 12.72
N GLU A 219 3.74 -11.12 13.56
CA GLU A 219 3.56 -11.11 15.04
C GLU A 219 2.31 -10.33 15.47
N LEU A 220 1.86 -9.37 14.65
CA LEU A 220 0.59 -8.69 14.84
C LEU A 220 -0.61 -9.49 14.30
N GLY A 221 -0.40 -10.65 13.67
CA GLY A 221 -1.48 -11.49 13.12
C GLY A 221 -1.84 -11.19 11.68
N LEU A 222 -1.01 -10.45 10.95
CA LEU A 222 -1.22 -10.11 9.54
C LEU A 222 -0.35 -10.98 8.64
N ASP A 223 -0.91 -11.47 7.53
CA ASP A 223 -0.12 -12.15 6.49
C ASP A 223 0.69 -11.10 5.70
N TYR A 224 2.00 -11.29 5.59
CA TYR A 224 2.88 -10.38 4.86
C TYR A 224 3.33 -10.96 3.52
N PHE A 225 3.11 -10.19 2.46
CA PHE A 225 3.55 -10.50 1.10
C PHE A 225 4.46 -9.38 0.58
N GLY A 226 5.70 -9.68 0.33
CA GLY A 226 6.62 -8.69 -0.22
C GLY A 226 8.08 -8.85 0.23
N PRO A 227 8.93 -7.87 -0.09
CA PRO A 227 8.63 -6.68 -0.90
C PRO A 227 8.38 -7.00 -2.38
N ILE A 228 7.49 -6.25 -3.01
CA ILE A 228 7.12 -6.36 -4.43
C ILE A 228 7.53 -5.05 -5.11
N ASP A 229 8.04 -5.11 -6.35
CA ASP A 229 8.29 -3.92 -7.15
C ASP A 229 6.96 -3.29 -7.58
N GLY A 230 6.62 -2.15 -6.99
CA GLY A 230 5.38 -1.42 -7.26
C GLY A 230 5.33 -0.73 -8.64
N HIS A 231 6.36 -0.87 -9.47
CA HIS A 231 6.38 -0.44 -10.87
C HIS A 231 6.24 -1.61 -11.85
N ASP A 232 6.22 -2.85 -11.39
CA ASP A 232 6.00 -4.06 -12.19
C ASP A 232 4.52 -4.50 -12.09
N ILE A 233 3.67 -3.96 -12.98
CA ILE A 233 2.23 -4.27 -12.98
C ILE A 233 1.92 -5.78 -13.09
N PRO A 234 2.61 -6.57 -13.95
CA PRO A 234 2.39 -8.01 -14.01
C PRO A 234 2.74 -8.76 -12.71
N LEU A 235 3.64 -8.22 -11.88
CA LEU A 235 4.05 -8.85 -10.63
C LEU A 235 3.06 -8.56 -9.50
N MET A 236 2.44 -7.38 -9.51
CA MET A 236 1.40 -6.98 -8.56
C MET A 236 0.08 -7.69 -8.83
#